data_a637f590d0163a448a189cf00105e066
#
_entry.id   a637f590d0163a448a189cf00105e066
#
_cell.length_a   1.000
_cell.length_b   1.000
_cell.length_c   1.000
_cell.angle_alpha   90.00
_cell.angle_beta   90.00
_cell.angle_gamma   90.00
#
_symmetry.space_group_name_H-M   'P 1'
#
loop_
_entity.id
_entity.type
_entity.pdbx_description
1 polymer ?
#
loop_
_entity_poly.entity_id
_entity_poly.type
_entity_poly.pdbx_seq_one_letter_code
_entity_poly.pdbx_strand_id
1 'polypeptide(L)'
;LLGEDGLPSSVVPRIRGDAEKLIEQFMLCANIAAAHFMSEKNLNGVYRIHESPDPDKLRTFAIFAHNLGLDTSALGHADGEQFDLNEHAGSREISKVISEAEEKGISEIVSAVMLRSMMKAKYSPKPSPHFGLAAPLYCHFTSPIRRYPDLFVHRTIKAYLNGMPGPSPVRAADAARISSDREICAQTAERRIEALYMALWRREHLGEEFDAAVSGVSRFGVFCRTEMLCEGLIPAISLGDVTEYNERTFTLTVNTGRGVRVFRLGERLKVRAEAADAISAKITFSLVEP
;
A
#
# COMPACT_ATOMS: atom_id res chain seq x y z
N LEU A 1 10.60 18.45 1.77
CA LEU A 1 11.59 19.38 1.22
C LEU A 1 12.82 19.36 2.14
N LEU A 2 14.00 19.52 1.56
CA LEU A 2 15.26 19.58 2.30
C LEU A 2 15.79 21.01 2.32
N GLY A 3 16.37 21.41 3.43
CA GLY A 3 17.14 22.64 3.55
C GLY A 3 18.53 22.53 2.91
N GLU A 4 19.30 23.64 2.91
CA GLU A 4 20.66 23.68 2.36
C GLU A 4 21.63 22.76 3.12
N ASP A 5 21.34 22.47 4.38
CA ASP A 5 22.05 21.53 5.25
C ASP A 5 21.72 20.06 5.01
N GLY A 6 20.79 19.78 4.09
CA GLY A 6 20.29 18.43 3.80
C GLY A 6 19.33 17.85 4.83
N LEU A 7 18.91 18.64 5.83
CA LEU A 7 17.89 18.25 6.79
C LEU A 7 16.47 18.59 6.29
N PRO A 8 15.44 17.90 6.80
CA PRO A 8 14.07 18.19 6.40
C PRO A 8 13.57 19.53 6.93
N SER A 9 13.27 20.46 6.03
CA SER A 9 12.77 21.80 6.36
C SER A 9 11.23 21.85 6.41
N SER A 10 10.56 21.05 5.58
CA SER A 10 9.09 20.96 5.58
C SER A 10 8.60 19.66 4.97
N VAL A 11 7.40 19.26 5.38
CA VAL A 11 6.68 18.12 4.82
C VAL A 11 5.43 18.63 4.12
N VAL A 12 5.30 18.34 2.83
CA VAL A 12 4.15 18.77 2.03
C VAL A 12 3.61 17.59 1.21
N PRO A 13 2.30 17.46 1.06
CA PRO A 13 1.73 16.44 0.20
C PRO A 13 2.06 16.73 -1.26
N ARG A 14 2.44 15.70 -2.01
CA ARG A 14 2.64 15.81 -3.46
C ARG A 14 1.31 15.68 -4.18
N ILE A 15 0.86 16.76 -4.80
CA ILE A 15 -0.36 16.77 -5.61
C ILE A 15 0.02 16.35 -7.03
N ARG A 16 -0.69 15.34 -7.57
CA ARG A 16 -0.55 14.91 -8.97
C ARG A 16 -1.48 15.72 -9.86
N GLY A 17 -0.91 16.38 -10.86
CA GLY A 17 -1.66 17.11 -11.87
C GLY A 17 -2.18 16.22 -13.01
N ASP A 18 -2.87 16.84 -13.96
CA ASP A 18 -3.45 16.12 -15.10
C ASP A 18 -2.39 15.63 -16.08
N ALA A 19 -1.28 16.38 -16.20
CA ALA A 19 -0.15 15.97 -17.04
C ALA A 19 0.49 14.67 -16.53
N GLU A 20 0.72 14.55 -15.22
CA GLU A 20 1.26 13.33 -14.63
C GLU A 20 0.30 12.15 -14.83
N LYS A 21 -1.00 12.35 -14.64
CA LYS A 21 -2.03 11.32 -14.89
C LYS A 21 -2.04 10.87 -16.35
N LEU A 22 -1.95 11.81 -17.30
CA LEU A 22 -1.92 11.50 -18.74
C LEU A 22 -0.70 10.65 -19.10
N ILE A 23 0.50 11.07 -18.65
CA ILE A 23 1.73 10.32 -18.89
C ILE A 23 1.68 8.94 -18.25
N GLU A 24 1.12 8.82 -17.05
CA GLU A 24 0.89 7.53 -16.40
C GLU A 24 0.04 6.59 -17.28
N GLN A 25 -1.06 7.09 -17.87
CA GLN A 25 -1.89 6.28 -18.78
C GLN A 25 -1.11 5.84 -20.02
N PHE A 26 -0.32 6.72 -20.64
CA PHE A 26 0.54 6.33 -21.76
C PHE A 26 1.58 5.29 -21.38
N MET A 27 2.18 5.39 -20.19
CA MET A 27 3.11 4.38 -19.70
C MET A 27 2.42 3.03 -19.46
N LEU A 28 1.22 3.03 -18.91
CA LEU A 28 0.42 1.81 -18.73
C LEU A 28 0.10 1.16 -20.08
N CYS A 29 -0.36 1.92 -21.06
CA CYS A 29 -0.63 1.42 -22.41
C CYS A 29 0.61 0.82 -23.05
N ALA A 30 1.77 1.49 -22.97
CA ALA A 30 3.02 0.99 -23.53
C ALA A 30 3.51 -0.30 -22.83
N ASN A 31 3.37 -0.38 -21.51
CA ASN A 31 3.72 -1.56 -20.72
C ASN A 31 2.83 -2.77 -21.10
N ILE A 32 1.53 -2.56 -21.27
CA ILE A 32 0.56 -3.57 -21.69
C ILE A 32 0.88 -4.03 -23.12
N ALA A 33 1.09 -3.10 -24.05
CA ALA A 33 1.41 -3.42 -25.43
C ALA A 33 2.71 -4.25 -25.56
N ALA A 34 3.76 -3.88 -24.82
CA ALA A 34 5.01 -4.63 -24.79
C ALA A 34 4.82 -6.05 -24.22
N ALA A 35 3.98 -6.21 -23.18
CA ALA A 35 3.67 -7.53 -22.63
C ALA A 35 2.92 -8.41 -23.61
N HIS A 36 1.92 -7.88 -24.30
CA HIS A 36 1.18 -8.59 -25.36
C HIS A 36 2.11 -8.97 -26.51
N PHE A 37 2.94 -8.05 -27.00
CA PHE A 37 3.89 -8.34 -28.06
C PHE A 37 4.82 -9.51 -27.72
N MET A 38 5.38 -9.51 -26.50
CA MET A 38 6.24 -10.63 -26.06
C MET A 38 5.48 -11.95 -25.99
N SER A 39 4.24 -11.94 -25.48
CA SER A 39 3.40 -13.13 -25.37
C SER A 39 3.01 -13.69 -26.74
N GLU A 40 2.53 -12.86 -27.65
CA GLU A 40 2.12 -13.25 -29.01
C GLU A 40 3.29 -13.83 -29.83
N LYS A 41 4.50 -13.30 -29.62
CA LYS A 41 5.70 -13.77 -30.31
C LYS A 41 6.44 -14.88 -29.55
N ASN A 42 5.88 -15.37 -28.43
CA ASN A 42 6.47 -16.41 -27.58
C ASN A 42 7.92 -16.09 -27.16
N LEU A 43 8.18 -14.82 -26.80
CA LEU A 43 9.51 -14.37 -26.39
C LEU A 43 9.74 -14.64 -24.90
N ASN A 44 10.98 -15.00 -24.56
CA ASN A 44 11.39 -15.16 -23.16
C ASN A 44 11.59 -13.79 -22.50
N GLY A 45 10.51 -13.23 -21.96
CA GLY A 45 10.47 -11.91 -21.33
C GLY A 45 10.36 -11.98 -19.81
N VAL A 46 10.25 -10.80 -19.20
CA VAL A 46 9.95 -10.63 -17.78
C VAL A 46 8.65 -9.86 -17.67
N TYR A 47 7.64 -10.50 -17.07
CA TYR A 47 6.33 -9.91 -16.81
C TYR A 47 6.24 -9.36 -15.39
N ARG A 48 5.37 -8.41 -15.17
CA ARG A 48 4.99 -7.93 -13.84
C ARG A 48 3.63 -8.51 -13.51
N ILE A 49 3.57 -9.42 -12.58
CA ILE A 49 2.35 -10.12 -12.18
C ILE A 49 1.89 -9.67 -10.81
N HIS A 50 0.59 -9.68 -10.61
CA HIS A 50 -0.03 -9.40 -9.33
C HIS A 50 -1.17 -10.40 -9.12
N GLU A 51 -0.95 -11.32 -8.21
CA GLU A 51 -1.92 -12.37 -7.90
C GLU A 51 -3.16 -11.77 -7.24
N SER A 52 -4.29 -12.46 -7.33
CA SER A 52 -5.51 -12.09 -6.62
C SER A 52 -5.26 -12.03 -5.12
N PRO A 53 -6.02 -11.23 -4.37
CA PRO A 53 -5.96 -11.22 -2.92
C PRO A 53 -6.13 -12.63 -2.34
N ASP A 54 -5.51 -12.86 -1.19
CA ASP A 54 -5.78 -14.05 -0.39
C ASP A 54 -7.27 -14.08 0.00
N PRO A 55 -7.99 -15.19 -0.21
CA PRO A 55 -9.43 -15.25 0.08
C PRO A 55 -9.80 -14.90 1.52
N ASP A 56 -9.00 -15.30 2.50
CA ASP A 56 -9.28 -15.02 3.91
C ASP A 56 -9.09 -13.53 4.23
N LYS A 57 -8.09 -12.90 3.62
CA LYS A 57 -7.88 -11.46 3.74
C LYS A 57 -8.96 -10.66 3.00
N LEU A 58 -9.41 -11.14 1.83
CA LEU A 58 -10.51 -10.51 1.11
C LEU A 58 -11.82 -10.61 1.89
N ARG A 59 -12.04 -11.74 2.55
CA ARG A 59 -13.18 -11.94 3.46
C ARG A 59 -13.13 -10.96 4.64
N THR A 60 -11.95 -10.80 5.25
CA THR A 60 -11.75 -9.81 6.33
C THR A 60 -12.04 -8.39 5.86
N PHE A 61 -11.59 -8.03 4.65
CA PHE A 61 -11.91 -6.75 4.02
C PHE A 61 -13.41 -6.56 3.80
N ALA A 62 -14.09 -7.59 3.28
CA ALA A 62 -15.52 -7.54 3.00
C ALA A 62 -16.34 -7.35 4.29
N ILE A 63 -16.01 -8.07 5.36
CA ILE A 63 -16.62 -7.89 6.69
C ILE A 63 -16.40 -6.46 7.19
N PHE A 64 -15.17 -5.96 7.08
CA PHE A 64 -14.85 -4.60 7.50
C PHE A 64 -15.65 -3.54 6.74
N ALA A 65 -15.71 -3.65 5.40
CA ALA A 65 -16.49 -2.76 4.54
C ALA A 65 -17.99 -2.82 4.86
N HIS A 66 -18.53 -4.03 5.06
CA HIS A 66 -19.92 -4.24 5.47
C HIS A 66 -20.25 -3.54 6.80
N ASN A 67 -19.37 -3.67 7.79
CA ASN A 67 -19.55 -3.03 9.11
C ASN A 67 -19.49 -1.50 9.05
N LEU A 68 -18.89 -0.92 8.00
CA LEU A 68 -18.94 0.50 7.69
C LEU A 68 -20.20 0.92 6.92
N GLY A 69 -21.11 -0.01 6.64
CA GLY A 69 -22.35 0.23 5.90
C GLY A 69 -22.14 0.41 4.40
N LEU A 70 -21.06 -0.16 3.83
CA LEU A 70 -20.84 -0.21 2.38
C LEU A 70 -21.56 -1.40 1.76
N ASP A 71 -21.99 -1.26 0.51
CA ASP A 71 -22.57 -2.37 -0.25
C ASP A 71 -21.47 -3.36 -0.67
N THR A 72 -21.47 -4.50 -0.02
CA THR A 72 -20.55 -5.61 -0.29
C THR A 72 -21.19 -6.77 -1.04
N SER A 73 -22.43 -6.62 -1.53
CA SER A 73 -23.20 -7.68 -2.21
C SER A 73 -22.49 -8.23 -3.44
N ALA A 74 -21.74 -7.39 -4.15
CA ALA A 74 -20.90 -7.80 -5.27
C ALA A 74 -19.72 -8.70 -4.87
N LEU A 75 -19.21 -8.55 -3.66
CA LEU A 75 -18.13 -9.38 -3.12
C LEU A 75 -18.63 -10.69 -2.53
N GLY A 76 -19.86 -10.71 -2.00
CA GLY A 76 -20.45 -11.87 -1.35
C GLY A 76 -21.57 -11.50 -0.39
N HIS A 77 -21.89 -12.42 0.49
CA HIS A 77 -22.98 -12.26 1.45
C HIS A 77 -22.47 -12.43 2.88
N ALA A 78 -22.89 -11.51 3.76
CA ALA A 78 -22.65 -11.62 5.19
C ALA A 78 -23.69 -12.55 5.84
N ASP A 79 -23.21 -13.50 6.63
CA ASP A 79 -24.05 -14.37 7.48
C ASP A 79 -23.51 -14.28 8.91
N GLY A 80 -24.06 -13.36 9.68
CA GLY A 80 -23.57 -13.04 11.02
C GLY A 80 -22.10 -12.55 11.01
N GLU A 81 -21.21 -13.28 11.71
CA GLU A 81 -19.76 -12.99 11.73
C GLU A 81 -19.00 -13.62 10.55
N GLN A 82 -19.67 -14.37 9.69
CA GLN A 82 -19.08 -15.01 8.52
C GLN A 82 -19.40 -14.21 7.26
N PHE A 83 -18.57 -14.37 6.25
CA PHE A 83 -18.77 -13.76 4.95
C PHE A 83 -18.42 -14.77 3.85
N ASP A 84 -19.42 -15.12 3.05
CA ASP A 84 -19.24 -16.01 1.92
C ASP A 84 -18.91 -15.20 0.68
N LEU A 85 -17.66 -15.34 0.19
CA LEU A 85 -17.18 -14.67 -0.99
C LEU A 85 -17.80 -15.28 -2.25
N ASN A 86 -18.21 -14.43 -3.19
CA ASN A 86 -18.58 -14.85 -4.53
C ASN A 86 -17.34 -15.39 -5.27
N GLU A 87 -17.51 -16.44 -6.07
CA GLU A 87 -16.44 -17.04 -6.89
C GLU A 87 -15.78 -16.02 -7.85
N HIS A 88 -16.50 -14.97 -8.21
CA HIS A 88 -16.08 -13.94 -9.14
C HIS A 88 -15.75 -12.60 -8.47
N ALA A 89 -15.56 -12.59 -7.14
CA ALA A 89 -15.14 -11.39 -6.42
C ALA A 89 -13.76 -10.92 -6.89
N GLY A 90 -13.74 -9.97 -7.81
CA GLY A 90 -12.55 -9.50 -8.48
C GLY A 90 -12.28 -8.01 -8.30
N SER A 91 -11.36 -7.51 -9.09
CA SER A 91 -10.92 -6.11 -9.05
C SER A 91 -12.07 -5.11 -9.31
N ARG A 92 -13.01 -5.46 -10.18
CA ARG A 92 -14.17 -4.61 -10.50
C ARG A 92 -15.13 -4.48 -9.33
N GLU A 93 -15.38 -5.57 -8.63
CA GLU A 93 -16.27 -5.62 -7.46
C GLU A 93 -15.68 -4.84 -6.30
N ILE A 94 -14.38 -4.98 -6.07
CA ILE A 94 -13.63 -4.19 -5.09
C ILE A 94 -13.68 -2.70 -5.43
N SER A 95 -13.50 -2.34 -6.71
CA SER A 95 -13.57 -0.94 -7.15
C SER A 95 -14.91 -0.29 -6.85
N LYS A 96 -16.03 -1.01 -6.94
CA LYS A 96 -17.36 -0.49 -6.58
C LYS A 96 -17.42 -0.11 -5.10
N VAL A 97 -16.94 -1.00 -4.22
CA VAL A 97 -16.90 -0.73 -2.77
C VAL A 97 -16.01 0.49 -2.45
N ILE A 98 -14.87 0.63 -3.14
CA ILE A 98 -13.98 1.79 -2.95
C ILE A 98 -14.65 3.08 -3.46
N SER A 99 -15.33 3.05 -4.61
CA SER A 99 -16.05 4.22 -5.15
C SER A 99 -17.17 4.67 -4.22
N GLU A 100 -17.94 3.74 -3.65
CA GLU A 100 -18.95 4.09 -2.63
C GLU A 100 -18.30 4.68 -1.36
N ALA A 101 -17.14 4.14 -0.96
CA ALA A 101 -16.39 4.70 0.16
C ALA A 101 -15.88 6.13 -0.13
N GLU A 102 -15.55 6.46 -1.38
CA GLU A 102 -15.20 7.82 -1.82
C GLU A 102 -16.40 8.77 -1.68
N GLU A 103 -17.58 8.36 -2.13
CA GLU A 103 -18.82 9.14 -1.98
C GLU A 103 -19.16 9.41 -0.51
N LYS A 104 -18.85 8.46 0.38
CA LYS A 104 -19.06 8.58 1.84
C LYS A 104 -17.90 9.28 2.58
N GLY A 105 -16.83 9.67 1.89
CA GLY A 105 -15.67 10.33 2.48
C GLY A 105 -14.80 9.45 3.39
N ILE A 106 -14.88 8.11 3.25
CA ILE A 106 -14.14 7.12 4.05
C ILE A 106 -13.19 6.25 3.22
N SER A 107 -12.92 6.67 1.97
CA SER A 107 -12.10 5.89 1.02
C SER A 107 -10.67 5.64 1.51
N GLU A 108 -10.07 6.56 2.25
CA GLU A 108 -8.71 6.41 2.77
C GLU A 108 -8.59 5.17 3.67
N ILE A 109 -9.55 4.98 4.57
CA ILE A 109 -9.58 3.87 5.52
C ILE A 109 -9.85 2.56 4.79
N VAL A 110 -10.86 2.55 3.93
CA VAL A 110 -11.26 1.36 3.16
C VAL A 110 -10.12 0.91 2.24
N SER A 111 -9.48 1.85 1.55
CA SER A 111 -8.32 1.58 0.70
C SER A 111 -7.12 1.05 1.49
N ALA A 112 -6.87 1.57 2.69
CA ALA A 112 -5.78 1.08 3.55
C ALA A 112 -5.98 -0.38 3.98
N VAL A 113 -7.20 -0.78 4.32
CA VAL A 113 -7.53 -2.19 4.65
C VAL A 113 -7.44 -3.07 3.40
N MET A 114 -7.95 -2.59 2.26
CA MET A 114 -7.86 -3.32 1.01
C MET A 114 -6.40 -3.56 0.59
N LEU A 115 -5.53 -2.55 0.70
CA LEU A 115 -4.10 -2.70 0.39
C LEU A 115 -3.41 -3.75 1.27
N ARG A 116 -3.80 -3.91 2.52
CA ARG A 116 -3.28 -4.98 3.41
C ARG A 116 -3.74 -6.37 2.97
N SER A 117 -4.88 -6.45 2.31
CA SER A 117 -5.43 -7.70 1.77
C SER A 117 -4.79 -8.11 0.44
N MET A 118 -4.18 -7.16 -0.28
CA MET A 118 -3.54 -7.39 -1.57
C MET A 118 -2.25 -8.21 -1.44
N MET A 119 -2.02 -9.07 -2.42
CA MET A 119 -0.73 -9.71 -2.62
C MET A 119 0.31 -8.69 -3.11
N LYS A 120 1.59 -8.98 -2.94
CA LYS A 120 2.65 -8.15 -3.52
C LYS A 120 2.86 -8.51 -4.99
N ALA A 121 2.90 -7.49 -5.84
CA ALA A 121 3.31 -7.69 -7.23
C ALA A 121 4.78 -8.17 -7.30
N LYS A 122 5.10 -9.04 -8.24
CA LYS A 122 6.44 -9.61 -8.45
C LYS A 122 6.76 -9.73 -9.92
N TYR A 123 8.03 -9.90 -10.25
CA TYR A 123 8.44 -10.23 -11.60
C TYR A 123 8.38 -11.74 -11.83
N SER A 124 7.99 -12.15 -13.04
CA SER A 124 7.84 -13.55 -13.43
C SER A 124 8.28 -13.76 -14.88
N PRO A 125 8.95 -14.87 -15.21
CA PRO A 125 9.21 -15.25 -16.60
C PRO A 125 7.97 -15.79 -17.31
N LYS A 126 6.94 -16.17 -16.55
CA LYS A 126 5.67 -16.67 -17.08
C LYS A 126 4.63 -15.55 -17.05
N PRO A 127 3.87 -15.36 -18.15
CA PRO A 127 2.75 -14.43 -18.17
C PRO A 127 1.65 -14.84 -17.16
N SER A 128 1.13 -13.87 -16.45
CA SER A 128 -0.02 -14.01 -15.56
C SER A 128 -0.68 -12.63 -15.39
N PRO A 129 -1.97 -12.57 -15.05
CA PRO A 129 -2.65 -11.29 -14.86
C PRO A 129 -2.04 -10.40 -13.78
N HIS A 130 -2.24 -9.10 -13.94
CA HIS A 130 -1.94 -8.11 -12.91
C HIS A 130 -3.25 -7.63 -12.29
N PHE A 131 -3.63 -8.24 -11.15
CA PHE A 131 -4.93 -8.01 -10.50
C PHE A 131 -5.19 -6.53 -10.22
N GLY A 132 -4.27 -5.83 -9.59
CA GLY A 132 -4.46 -4.42 -9.20
C GLY A 132 -4.60 -3.44 -10.37
N LEU A 133 -4.22 -3.84 -11.60
CA LEU A 133 -4.41 -3.05 -12.82
C LEU A 133 -5.54 -3.60 -13.69
N ALA A 134 -6.18 -4.70 -13.28
CA ALA A 134 -7.14 -5.44 -14.09
C ALA A 134 -6.60 -5.76 -15.51
N ALA A 135 -5.28 -5.94 -15.65
CA ALA A 135 -4.62 -6.19 -16.92
C ALA A 135 -4.32 -7.69 -17.08
N PRO A 136 -4.75 -8.32 -18.19
CA PRO A 136 -4.48 -9.75 -18.43
C PRO A 136 -3.00 -10.05 -18.60
N LEU A 137 -2.25 -9.11 -19.16
CA LEU A 137 -0.79 -9.16 -19.31
C LEU A 137 -0.20 -7.80 -19.03
N TYR A 138 0.90 -7.78 -18.27
CA TYR A 138 1.59 -6.55 -17.93
C TYR A 138 3.09 -6.80 -17.79
N CYS A 139 3.90 -5.86 -18.21
CA CYS A 139 5.32 -5.83 -17.94
C CYS A 139 5.78 -4.40 -17.63
N HIS A 140 6.96 -4.25 -17.10
CA HIS A 140 7.62 -2.95 -17.04
C HIS A 140 8.46 -2.75 -18.29
N PHE A 141 8.25 -1.65 -19.00
CA PHE A 141 8.92 -1.32 -20.25
C PHE A 141 9.41 0.13 -20.31
N THR A 142 8.70 1.05 -19.68
CA THR A 142 8.87 2.49 -19.88
C THR A 142 10.00 3.14 -19.10
N SER A 143 10.72 2.42 -18.22
CA SER A 143 11.78 3.00 -17.38
C SER A 143 13.08 2.20 -17.38
N PRO A 144 13.72 1.92 -18.57
CA PRO A 144 14.88 1.04 -18.65
C PRO A 144 16.18 1.63 -18.04
N ILE A 145 16.21 2.92 -17.76
CA ILE A 145 17.38 3.57 -17.13
C ILE A 145 17.49 3.18 -15.66
N ARG A 146 16.37 3.02 -14.95
CA ARG A 146 16.34 2.77 -13.51
C ARG A 146 15.80 1.41 -13.11
N ARG A 147 15.19 0.65 -14.02
CA ARG A 147 14.67 -0.69 -13.75
C ARG A 147 15.25 -1.71 -14.72
N TYR A 148 15.97 -2.68 -14.18
CA TYR A 148 16.57 -3.76 -15.00
C TYR A 148 15.53 -4.60 -15.75
N PRO A 149 14.35 -4.96 -15.22
CA PRO A 149 13.33 -5.67 -15.98
C PRO A 149 12.91 -4.95 -17.26
N ASP A 150 12.76 -3.63 -17.21
CA ASP A 150 12.45 -2.83 -18.41
C ASP A 150 13.58 -2.97 -19.46
N LEU A 151 14.82 -2.83 -19.05
CA LEU A 151 15.97 -3.01 -19.94
C LEU A 151 16.02 -4.45 -20.53
N PHE A 152 15.66 -5.45 -19.74
CA PHE A 152 15.59 -6.83 -20.19
C PHE A 152 14.52 -6.98 -21.27
N VAL A 153 13.33 -6.41 -21.09
CA VAL A 153 12.24 -6.39 -22.07
C VAL A 153 12.67 -5.68 -23.34
N HIS A 154 13.32 -4.51 -23.25
CA HIS A 154 13.87 -3.81 -24.41
C HIS A 154 14.85 -4.69 -25.21
N ARG A 155 15.77 -5.36 -24.53
CA ARG A 155 16.75 -6.27 -25.18
C ARG A 155 16.06 -7.45 -25.85
N THR A 156 15.05 -8.02 -25.22
CA THR A 156 14.26 -9.12 -25.76
C THR A 156 13.54 -8.72 -27.05
N ILE A 157 12.80 -7.61 -27.01
CA ILE A 157 12.06 -7.10 -28.18
C ILE A 157 13.03 -6.69 -29.29
N LYS A 158 14.12 -5.99 -28.96
CA LYS A 158 15.12 -5.54 -29.94
C LYS A 158 15.83 -6.71 -30.61
N ALA A 159 16.17 -7.78 -29.89
CA ALA A 159 16.72 -8.99 -30.45
C ALA A 159 15.79 -9.60 -31.51
N TYR A 160 14.49 -9.74 -31.17
CA TYR A 160 13.47 -10.24 -32.07
C TYR A 160 13.38 -9.38 -33.36
N LEU A 161 13.26 -8.06 -33.20
CA LEU A 161 13.15 -7.14 -34.36
C LEU A 161 14.36 -7.16 -35.28
N ASN A 162 15.53 -7.46 -34.74
CA ASN A 162 16.78 -7.57 -35.53
C ASN A 162 17.07 -9.00 -36.01
N GLY A 163 16.14 -9.95 -35.85
CA GLY A 163 16.35 -11.35 -36.25
C GLY A 163 17.46 -12.06 -35.44
N MET A 164 17.79 -11.55 -34.27
CA MET A 164 18.83 -12.10 -33.39
C MET A 164 18.21 -13.04 -32.33
N PRO A 165 18.96 -14.01 -31.81
CA PRO A 165 18.50 -14.86 -30.74
C PRO A 165 18.23 -14.04 -29.50
N GLY A 166 17.02 -14.20 -28.89
CA GLY A 166 16.63 -13.60 -27.63
C GLY A 166 17.27 -14.27 -26.42
N PRO A 167 16.97 -13.75 -25.20
CA PRO A 167 17.46 -14.37 -23.97
C PRO A 167 16.88 -15.78 -23.79
N SER A 168 17.64 -16.66 -23.13
CA SER A 168 17.13 -17.99 -22.77
C SER A 168 16.08 -17.94 -21.67
N PRO A 169 15.23 -18.98 -21.52
CA PRO A 169 14.27 -19.06 -20.42
C PRO A 169 14.91 -18.97 -19.04
N VAL A 170 16.10 -19.54 -18.87
CA VAL A 170 16.85 -19.48 -17.60
C VAL A 170 17.25 -18.05 -17.27
N ARG A 171 17.74 -17.27 -18.25
CA ARG A 171 18.09 -15.86 -18.04
C ARG A 171 16.87 -15.01 -17.69
N ALA A 172 15.71 -15.29 -18.30
CA ALA A 172 14.47 -14.60 -17.96
C ALA A 172 14.02 -14.92 -16.53
N ALA A 173 14.13 -16.18 -16.10
CA ALA A 173 13.80 -16.60 -14.74
C ALA A 173 14.72 -15.96 -13.70
N ASP A 174 16.04 -15.92 -13.94
CA ASP A 174 16.99 -15.27 -13.05
C ASP A 174 16.77 -13.76 -12.98
N ALA A 175 16.53 -13.11 -14.12
CA ALA A 175 16.22 -11.69 -14.17
C ALA A 175 14.96 -11.35 -13.35
N ALA A 176 13.91 -12.15 -13.47
CA ALA A 176 12.66 -11.97 -12.72
C ALA A 176 12.88 -12.14 -11.21
N ARG A 177 13.53 -13.22 -10.79
CA ARG A 177 13.81 -13.52 -9.38
C ARG A 177 14.68 -12.44 -8.74
N ILE A 178 15.85 -12.15 -9.34
CA ILE A 178 16.78 -11.16 -8.79
C ILE A 178 16.14 -9.78 -8.73
N SER A 179 15.36 -9.39 -9.75
CA SER A 179 14.70 -8.08 -9.75
C SER A 179 13.64 -7.98 -8.67
N SER A 180 12.89 -9.04 -8.40
CA SER A 180 11.89 -9.05 -7.30
C SER A 180 12.58 -8.91 -5.94
N ASP A 181 13.66 -9.64 -5.70
CA ASP A 181 14.42 -9.57 -4.44
C ASP A 181 15.03 -8.18 -4.23
N ARG A 182 15.62 -7.60 -5.29
CA ARG A 182 16.25 -6.28 -5.23
C ARG A 182 15.23 -5.15 -5.11
N GLU A 183 14.05 -5.28 -5.69
CA GLU A 183 12.96 -4.33 -5.50
C GLU A 183 12.53 -4.25 -4.03
N ILE A 184 12.36 -5.40 -3.35
CA ILE A 184 12.04 -5.44 -1.93
C ILE A 184 13.13 -4.75 -1.10
N CYS A 185 14.40 -5.01 -1.41
CA CYS A 185 15.52 -4.37 -0.74
C CYS A 185 15.52 -2.84 -0.94
N ALA A 186 15.31 -2.37 -2.18
CA ALA A 186 15.25 -0.95 -2.50
C ALA A 186 14.07 -0.25 -1.80
N GLN A 187 12.88 -0.83 -1.86
CA GLN A 187 11.70 -0.29 -1.18
C GLN A 187 11.88 -0.24 0.35
N THR A 188 12.55 -1.24 0.92
CA THR A 188 12.83 -1.25 2.36
C THR A 188 13.79 -0.13 2.74
N ALA A 189 14.83 0.10 1.93
CA ALA A 189 15.77 1.20 2.14
C ALA A 189 15.08 2.56 2.00
N GLU A 190 14.28 2.76 0.95
CA GLU A 190 13.50 3.98 0.70
C GLU A 190 12.60 4.30 1.91
N ARG A 191 11.77 3.34 2.36
CA ARG A 191 10.89 3.52 3.51
C ARG A 191 11.64 3.85 4.79
N ARG A 192 12.82 3.25 5.00
CA ARG A 192 13.66 3.56 6.17
C ARG A 192 14.19 4.98 6.14
N ILE A 193 14.60 5.45 4.97
CA ILE A 193 15.08 6.83 4.81
C ILE A 193 13.92 7.82 4.98
N GLU A 194 12.77 7.57 4.38
CA GLU A 194 11.57 8.39 4.58
C GLU A 194 11.20 8.49 6.06
N ALA A 195 11.15 7.35 6.77
CA ALA A 195 10.83 7.31 8.20
C ALA A 195 11.89 8.05 9.04
N LEU A 196 13.20 7.93 8.69
CA LEU A 196 14.27 8.69 9.32
C LEU A 196 14.05 10.20 9.17
N TYR A 197 13.82 10.67 7.93
CA TYR A 197 13.60 12.09 7.68
C TYR A 197 12.34 12.62 8.36
N MET A 198 11.27 11.81 8.42
CA MET A 198 10.06 12.15 9.18
C MET A 198 10.35 12.27 10.68
N ALA A 199 11.14 11.36 11.24
CA ALA A 199 11.53 11.42 12.67
C ALA A 199 12.43 12.62 12.95
N LEU A 200 13.36 12.95 12.04
CA LEU A 200 14.22 14.16 12.17
C LEU A 200 13.37 15.43 12.15
N TRP A 201 12.45 15.54 11.21
CA TRP A 201 11.55 16.68 11.12
C TRP A 201 10.67 16.79 12.38
N ARG A 202 10.11 15.67 12.84
CA ARG A 202 9.23 15.65 14.00
C ARG A 202 9.97 16.01 15.30
N ARG A 203 11.26 15.69 15.39
CA ARG A 203 12.09 16.02 16.57
C ARG A 203 12.15 17.54 16.83
N GLU A 204 12.05 18.35 15.79
CA GLU A 204 12.02 19.81 15.91
C GLU A 204 10.63 20.36 16.26
N HIS A 205 9.60 19.50 16.22
CA HIS A 205 8.20 19.83 16.47
C HIS A 205 7.63 19.03 17.66
N LEU A 206 8.49 18.69 18.65
CA LEU A 206 8.04 18.03 19.87
C LEU A 206 7.20 18.98 20.72
N GLY A 207 6.16 18.42 21.37
CA GLY A 207 5.21 19.17 22.17
C GLY A 207 4.06 19.81 21.36
N GLU A 208 4.17 19.88 20.04
CA GLU A 208 3.09 20.38 19.20
C GLU A 208 1.95 19.38 19.05
N GLU A 209 0.74 19.91 18.87
CA GLU A 209 -0.47 19.12 18.70
C GLU A 209 -0.89 19.07 17.23
N PHE A 210 -1.39 17.90 16.82
CA PHE A 210 -1.76 17.63 15.44
C PHE A 210 -3.10 16.91 15.38
N ASP A 211 -3.89 17.24 14.36
CA ASP A 211 -5.01 16.41 13.97
C ASP A 211 -4.49 15.17 13.24
N ALA A 212 -4.97 14.02 13.64
CA ALA A 212 -4.52 12.74 13.12
C ALA A 212 -5.71 11.78 12.96
N ALA A 213 -5.53 10.80 12.08
CA ALA A 213 -6.45 9.68 11.96
C ALA A 213 -5.76 8.38 12.41
N VAL A 214 -6.50 7.49 13.03
CA VAL A 214 -6.03 6.15 13.36
C VAL A 214 -5.72 5.39 12.07
N SER A 215 -4.44 5.14 11.80
CA SER A 215 -3.94 4.41 10.62
C SER A 215 -3.76 2.92 10.87
N GLY A 216 -3.74 2.52 12.13
CA GLY A 216 -3.58 1.14 12.53
C GLY A 216 -3.85 0.93 14.01
N VAL A 217 -4.23 -0.29 14.34
CA VAL A 217 -4.49 -0.71 15.71
C VAL A 217 -3.73 -2.00 15.98
N SER A 218 -3.12 -2.10 17.13
CA SER A 218 -2.41 -3.30 17.59
C SER A 218 -2.53 -3.47 19.09
N ARG A 219 -2.11 -4.62 19.62
CA ARG A 219 -2.05 -4.83 21.08
C ARG A 219 -1.09 -3.88 21.79
N PHE A 220 -0.12 -3.31 21.07
CA PHE A 220 0.89 -2.41 21.63
C PHE A 220 0.44 -0.95 21.66
N GLY A 221 -0.68 -0.61 20.98
CA GLY A 221 -1.22 0.73 20.91
C GLY A 221 -1.86 1.06 19.57
N VAL A 222 -2.09 2.35 19.39
CA VAL A 222 -2.80 2.93 18.25
C VAL A 222 -1.81 3.70 17.39
N PHE A 223 -1.70 3.32 16.11
CA PHE A 223 -0.95 4.09 15.13
C PHE A 223 -1.81 5.22 14.61
N CYS A 224 -1.27 6.41 14.60
CA CYS A 224 -1.94 7.61 14.12
C CYS A 224 -1.13 8.25 12.99
N ARG A 225 -1.81 8.70 11.96
CA ARG A 225 -1.22 9.45 10.84
C ARG A 225 -1.76 10.86 10.85
N THR A 226 -0.86 11.84 10.92
CA THR A 226 -1.22 13.26 10.84
C THR A 226 -1.53 13.67 9.39
N GLU A 227 -2.14 14.85 9.19
CA GLU A 227 -2.39 15.42 7.86
C GLU A 227 -1.12 15.59 7.02
N MET A 228 0.03 15.77 7.66
CA MET A 228 1.35 15.80 7.01
C MET A 228 1.91 14.39 6.70
N LEU A 229 1.08 13.36 6.72
CA LEU A 229 1.43 11.96 6.45
C LEU A 229 2.49 11.37 7.42
N CYS A 230 2.74 12.03 8.54
CA CYS A 230 3.63 11.55 9.57
C CYS A 230 2.91 10.50 10.42
N GLU A 231 3.45 9.30 10.49
CA GLU A 231 2.88 8.20 11.28
C GLU A 231 3.65 8.01 12.59
N GLY A 232 2.92 7.84 13.69
CA GLY A 232 3.47 7.58 15.01
C GLY A 232 2.58 6.67 15.83
N LEU A 233 3.10 6.17 16.93
CA LEU A 233 2.42 5.26 17.85
C LEU A 233 2.00 6.00 19.12
N ILE A 234 0.74 5.84 19.51
CA ILE A 234 0.29 6.08 20.88
C ILE A 234 0.41 4.74 21.60
N PRO A 235 1.35 4.57 22.56
CA PRO A 235 1.53 3.31 23.24
C PRO A 235 0.29 2.94 24.07
N ALA A 236 -0.08 1.67 24.08
CA ALA A 236 -1.24 1.19 24.84
C ALA A 236 -1.16 1.56 26.33
N ILE A 237 0.03 1.48 26.90
CA ILE A 237 0.28 1.83 28.31
C ILE A 237 -0.09 3.29 28.67
N SER A 238 -0.04 4.21 27.69
CA SER A 238 -0.46 5.59 27.89
C SER A 238 -1.96 5.81 27.71
N LEU A 239 -2.67 4.84 27.13
CA LEU A 239 -4.11 4.91 26.91
C LEU A 239 -4.92 4.30 28.07
N GLY A 240 -4.35 3.34 28.78
CA GLY A 240 -4.98 2.61 29.88
C GLY A 240 -4.75 1.10 29.80
N ASP A 241 -5.54 0.34 30.53
CA ASP A 241 -5.46 -1.11 30.52
C ASP A 241 -6.18 -1.68 29.29
N VAL A 242 -5.42 -2.39 28.43
CA VAL A 242 -5.99 -3.05 27.25
C VAL A 242 -6.87 -4.21 27.69
N THR A 243 -8.16 -4.12 27.41
CA THR A 243 -9.14 -5.16 27.73
C THR A 243 -9.41 -6.09 26.56
N GLU A 244 -9.37 -5.56 25.33
CA GLU A 244 -9.62 -6.36 24.12
C GLU A 244 -8.88 -5.77 22.92
N TYR A 245 -8.36 -6.66 22.06
CA TYR A 245 -7.88 -6.32 20.72
C TYR A 245 -8.56 -7.24 19.72
N ASN A 246 -9.27 -6.65 18.76
CA ASN A 246 -9.95 -7.39 17.69
C ASN A 246 -9.30 -7.09 16.34
N GLU A 247 -8.62 -8.09 15.80
CA GLU A 247 -7.91 -7.99 14.51
C GLU A 247 -8.88 -7.91 13.32
N ARG A 248 -10.08 -8.49 13.43
CA ARG A 248 -11.07 -8.50 12.33
C ARG A 248 -11.78 -7.16 12.18
N THR A 249 -12.07 -6.49 13.28
CA THR A 249 -12.73 -5.17 13.30
C THR A 249 -11.75 -4.00 13.39
N PHE A 250 -10.44 -4.29 13.55
CA PHE A 250 -9.39 -3.29 13.76
C PHE A 250 -9.71 -2.35 14.93
N THR A 251 -10.07 -2.94 16.08
CA THR A 251 -10.43 -2.19 17.28
C THR A 251 -9.53 -2.54 18.45
N LEU A 252 -9.24 -1.54 19.30
CA LEU A 252 -8.57 -1.68 20.58
C LEU A 252 -9.47 -1.09 21.66
N THR A 253 -9.88 -1.93 22.61
CA THR A 253 -10.65 -1.52 23.77
C THR A 253 -9.73 -1.36 24.96
N VAL A 254 -9.77 -0.20 25.60
CA VAL A 254 -8.98 0.11 26.78
C VAL A 254 -9.88 0.61 27.92
N ASN A 255 -9.49 0.30 29.15
CA ASN A 255 -10.07 0.89 30.33
C ASN A 255 -9.19 2.07 30.77
N THR A 256 -9.71 3.28 30.65
CA THR A 256 -8.98 4.53 30.94
C THR A 256 -9.04 4.94 32.42
N GLY A 257 -9.67 4.16 33.30
CA GLY A 257 -9.96 4.56 34.67
C GLY A 257 -11.16 5.50 34.82
N ARG A 258 -11.55 6.18 33.73
CA ARG A 258 -12.79 6.99 33.64
C ARG A 258 -13.92 6.25 32.91
N GLY A 259 -13.59 5.12 32.29
CA GLY A 259 -14.52 4.28 31.53
C GLY A 259 -13.83 3.51 30.40
N VAL A 260 -14.62 2.75 29.68
CA VAL A 260 -14.16 1.98 28.53
C VAL A 260 -14.13 2.85 27.29
N ARG A 261 -13.00 2.88 26.58
CA ARG A 261 -12.84 3.55 25.29
C ARG A 261 -12.46 2.54 24.22
N VAL A 262 -13.05 2.68 23.03
CA VAL A 262 -12.77 1.82 21.88
C VAL A 262 -12.16 2.68 20.78
N PHE A 263 -10.90 2.41 20.44
CA PHE A 263 -10.23 3.02 19.29
C PHE A 263 -10.49 2.20 18.03
N ARG A 264 -10.81 2.88 16.94
CA ARG A 264 -11.14 2.26 15.65
C ARG A 264 -10.30 2.84 14.54
N LEU A 265 -10.03 2.02 13.54
CA LEU A 265 -9.36 2.48 12.33
C LEU A 265 -10.14 3.66 11.72
N GLY A 266 -9.41 4.74 11.37
CA GLY A 266 -9.96 5.96 10.80
C GLY A 266 -10.57 6.96 11.77
N GLU A 267 -10.65 6.63 13.05
CA GLU A 267 -11.09 7.59 14.08
C GLU A 267 -10.18 8.81 14.07
N ARG A 268 -10.76 10.00 14.07
CA ARG A 268 -10.00 11.25 14.18
C ARG A 268 -9.67 11.53 15.63
N LEU A 269 -8.41 11.81 15.88
CA LEU A 269 -7.86 12.08 17.20
C LEU A 269 -6.98 13.32 17.14
N LYS A 270 -6.88 14.00 18.28
CA LYS A 270 -5.87 15.02 18.49
C LYS A 270 -4.69 14.40 19.24
N VAL A 271 -3.51 14.52 18.69
CA VAL A 271 -2.30 13.90 19.22
C VAL A 271 -1.21 14.95 19.45
N ARG A 272 -0.36 14.72 20.48
CA ARG A 272 0.83 15.53 20.73
C ARG A 272 2.07 14.70 20.47
N ALA A 273 3.07 15.32 19.84
CA ALA A 273 4.36 14.67 19.59
C ALA A 273 5.19 14.65 20.89
N GLU A 274 5.41 13.46 21.44
CA GLU A 274 6.15 13.29 22.71
C GLU A 274 7.62 12.98 22.48
N ALA A 275 7.91 12.11 21.52
CA ALA A 275 9.27 11.71 21.20
C ALA A 275 9.42 11.36 19.74
N ALA A 276 10.60 11.61 19.20
CA ALA A 276 10.98 11.19 17.86
C ALA A 276 12.44 10.68 17.89
N ASP A 277 12.60 9.39 17.68
CA ASP A 277 13.92 8.75 17.65
C ASP A 277 14.34 8.53 16.19
N ALA A 278 15.33 9.30 15.75
CA ALA A 278 15.87 9.22 14.41
C ALA A 278 16.61 7.88 14.15
N ILE A 279 17.19 7.24 15.17
CA ILE A 279 17.95 5.98 14.99
C ILE A 279 16.99 4.83 14.66
N SER A 280 15.90 4.69 15.45
CA SER A 280 14.88 3.68 15.21
C SER A 280 13.81 4.14 14.21
N ALA A 281 13.84 5.41 13.78
CA ALA A 281 12.85 6.06 12.93
C ALA A 281 11.42 5.91 13.48
N LYS A 282 11.27 6.03 14.81
CA LYS A 282 10.00 5.90 15.52
C LYS A 282 9.55 7.24 16.07
N ILE A 283 8.26 7.49 15.98
CA ILE A 283 7.60 8.65 16.54
C ILE A 283 6.57 8.17 17.55
N THR A 284 6.60 8.78 18.73
CA THR A 284 5.65 8.50 19.80
C THR A 284 4.73 9.70 19.96
N PHE A 285 3.46 9.43 19.99
CA PHE A 285 2.41 10.40 20.28
C PHE A 285 1.78 10.12 21.64
N SER A 286 1.23 11.15 22.25
CA SER A 286 0.23 11.04 23.30
C SER A 286 -1.13 11.50 22.77
N LEU A 287 -2.20 10.98 23.38
CA LEU A 287 -3.56 11.44 23.10
C LEU A 287 -3.77 12.77 23.82
N VAL A 288 -4.22 13.78 23.09
CA VAL A 288 -4.70 15.02 23.68
C VAL A 288 -6.18 14.78 24.00
N GLU A 289 -6.49 14.68 25.29
CA GLU A 289 -7.89 14.58 25.72
C GLU A 289 -8.64 15.89 25.38
N PRO A 290 -9.93 15.81 24.95
CA PRO A 290 -10.77 16.98 24.76
C PRO A 290 -11.10 17.68 26.09
#